data_96a6925ba934610b89716b85ddc2b7e1
#
_entry.id   96a6925ba934610b89716b85ddc2b7e1
#
_cell.length_a   1.000
_cell.length_b   1.000
_cell.length_c   1.000
_cell.angle_alpha   90.00
_cell.angle_beta   90.00
_cell.angle_gamma   90.00
#
_symmetry.space_group_name_H-M   'P 1'
#
loop_
_entity.id
_entity.type
_entity.pdbx_description
1 polymer ?
#
loop_
_entity_poly.entity_id
_entity_poly.type
_entity_poly.pdbx_seq_one_letter_code
_entity_poly.pdbx_strand_id
1 'polypeptide(L)'
;FIGEGNPVAERGHSVRASGSCVCAGKKEGTLRVSFAPGQEILTRSGIEIPDTSDFILTVKNSKGTVVYEGEFGDSPEAMSLKPGSYTVSIVSEEFSRPAFSSPQFGDEQCVVVTSDAVVNVRLLCTQINSGIRLLIDSRFLDEYPDGAFLLKSSFGKLMYSYSEKRIAYFTPGNLSLILTNKGTDEILMTKSLEAQEILELKIAVAGSDGS
;
A
#
# COMPACT_ATOMS: atom_id res chain seq x y z
N PHE A 1 -52.98 -74.13 -29.87
CA PHE A 1 -53.11 -74.87 -28.65
C PHE A 1 -52.37 -74.18 -27.55
N ILE A 2 -53.15 -73.51 -26.73
CA ILE A 2 -53.14 -73.56 -25.27
C ILE A 2 -51.76 -73.29 -24.59
N GLY A 3 -51.74 -72.27 -23.82
CA GLY A 3 -51.36 -72.26 -22.44
C GLY A 3 -51.14 -70.88 -21.86
N GLU A 4 -52.11 -70.48 -21.09
CA GLU A 4 -52.08 -69.38 -20.17
C GLU A 4 -50.98 -69.51 -19.13
N GLY A 5 -50.50 -68.43 -18.68
CA GLY A 5 -49.64 -68.34 -17.50
C GLY A 5 -49.25 -66.92 -17.15
N ASN A 6 -50.16 -66.25 -16.44
CA ASN A 6 -49.88 -64.98 -15.80
C ASN A 6 -49.19 -65.24 -14.44
N PRO A 7 -48.15 -64.63 -14.10
CA PRO A 7 -47.90 -64.39 -12.67
C PRO A 7 -47.66 -62.95 -12.29
N VAL A 8 -48.49 -62.56 -11.41
CA VAL A 8 -48.23 -61.86 -10.14
C VAL A 8 -47.23 -60.68 -10.16
N ALA A 9 -47.79 -59.49 -10.00
CA ALA A 9 -47.11 -58.29 -9.66
C ALA A 9 -46.41 -58.43 -8.29
N GLU A 10 -45.08 -58.36 -8.31
CA GLU A 10 -44.31 -57.98 -7.11
C GLU A 10 -44.14 -56.49 -7.00
N ARG A 11 -44.66 -55.92 -5.92
CA ARG A 11 -44.51 -54.57 -5.57
C ARG A 11 -43.07 -54.33 -5.03
N GLY A 12 -42.20 -53.85 -5.90
CA GLY A 12 -40.92 -53.32 -5.48
C GLY A 12 -41.14 -52.04 -4.70
N HIS A 13 -40.83 -52.06 -3.44
CA HIS A 13 -40.73 -50.85 -2.58
C HIS A 13 -39.57 -49.99 -3.06
N SER A 14 -39.90 -48.91 -3.74
CA SER A 14 -38.95 -47.85 -4.04
C SER A 14 -38.63 -47.16 -2.71
N VAL A 15 -37.49 -47.50 -2.13
CA VAL A 15 -36.89 -46.72 -1.05
C VAL A 15 -36.29 -45.48 -1.70
N ARG A 16 -36.99 -44.36 -1.60
CA ARG A 16 -36.41 -43.07 -1.89
C ARG A 16 -35.37 -42.80 -0.79
N ALA A 17 -34.11 -43.02 -1.12
CA ALA A 17 -33.02 -42.42 -0.38
C ALA A 17 -33.05 -40.88 -0.63
N SER A 18 -33.71 -40.15 0.23
CA SER A 18 -33.55 -38.72 0.32
C SER A 18 -32.15 -38.45 0.88
N GLY A 19 -31.15 -38.58 0.03
CA GLY A 19 -29.83 -38.05 0.30
C GLY A 19 -29.93 -36.54 0.31
N SER A 20 -30.19 -35.95 1.43
CA SER A 20 -29.93 -34.55 1.72
C SER A 20 -28.43 -34.37 1.54
N CYS A 21 -28.02 -33.89 0.37
CA CYS A 21 -26.68 -33.42 0.16
C CYS A 21 -26.56 -32.16 1.02
N VAL A 22 -26.19 -32.34 2.28
CA VAL A 22 -25.69 -31.23 3.12
C VAL A 22 -24.38 -30.85 2.43
N CYS A 23 -24.42 -29.83 1.60
CA CYS A 23 -23.22 -29.11 1.21
C CYS A 23 -22.63 -28.59 2.54
N ALA A 24 -21.69 -29.35 3.09
CA ALA A 24 -20.87 -28.87 4.18
C ALA A 24 -20.15 -27.62 3.65
N GLY A 25 -20.70 -26.46 3.96
CA GLY A 25 -20.05 -25.19 3.67
C GLY A 25 -18.62 -25.31 4.21
N LYS A 26 -17.64 -25.00 3.39
CA LYS A 26 -16.24 -24.99 3.84
C LYS A 26 -16.20 -24.13 5.10
N LYS A 27 -15.79 -24.73 6.21
CA LYS A 27 -15.66 -24.02 7.47
C LYS A 27 -14.69 -22.86 7.29
N GLU A 28 -15.00 -21.74 7.91
CA GLU A 28 -14.16 -20.55 7.87
C GLU A 28 -12.87 -20.75 8.68
N GLY A 29 -11.84 -20.01 8.34
CA GLY A 29 -10.65 -19.83 9.14
C GLY A 29 -10.67 -18.48 9.84
N THR A 30 -9.71 -18.25 10.70
CA THR A 30 -9.59 -17.01 11.48
C THR A 30 -8.31 -16.27 11.10
N LEU A 31 -8.44 -14.99 10.75
CA LEU A 31 -7.31 -14.06 10.54
C LEU A 31 -7.19 -13.13 11.74
N ARG A 32 -5.99 -13.02 12.30
CA ARG A 32 -5.63 -12.02 13.31
C ARG A 32 -4.51 -11.15 12.79
N VAL A 33 -4.69 -9.85 12.87
CA VAL A 33 -3.73 -8.84 12.41
C VAL A 33 -3.19 -8.09 13.62
N SER A 34 -1.89 -7.98 13.71
CA SER A 34 -1.19 -7.24 14.77
C SER A 34 0.07 -6.60 14.21
N PHE A 35 0.65 -5.66 14.95
CA PHE A 35 1.97 -5.15 14.65
C PHE A 35 3.06 -6.07 15.23
N ALA A 36 4.22 -6.12 14.55
CA ALA A 36 5.37 -6.85 15.03
C ALA A 36 5.82 -6.28 16.39
N PRO A 37 6.23 -7.13 17.36
CA PRO A 37 6.76 -6.66 18.64
C PRO A 37 8.01 -5.81 18.44
N GLY A 38 8.14 -4.69 19.20
CA GLY A 38 9.29 -3.79 19.11
C GLY A 38 9.39 -3.02 17.81
N GLN A 39 8.25 -2.86 17.14
CA GLN A 39 8.17 -2.01 15.97
C GLN A 39 8.39 -0.55 16.37
N GLU A 40 9.66 -0.15 16.41
CA GLU A 40 10.03 1.24 16.23
C GLU A 40 10.07 1.47 14.72
N ILE A 41 9.19 2.32 14.21
CA ILE A 41 9.24 2.73 12.82
C ILE A 41 10.56 3.48 12.65
N LEU A 42 11.53 2.82 12.03
CA LEU A 42 12.84 3.38 11.78
C LEU A 42 12.71 4.44 10.68
N THR A 43 12.50 5.68 11.09
CA THR A 43 12.63 6.80 10.18
C THR A 43 14.07 7.32 10.23
N ARG A 44 14.74 7.35 9.10
CA ARG A 44 16.06 7.95 8.97
C ARG A 44 16.03 9.48 9.14
N SER A 45 14.86 10.08 9.20
CA SER A 45 14.64 11.52 9.16
C SER A 45 14.14 12.14 10.47
N GLY A 46 14.02 11.38 11.57
CA GLY A 46 13.47 11.88 12.83
C GLY A 46 12.00 12.33 12.74
N ILE A 47 11.25 11.77 11.82
CA ILE A 47 9.82 12.07 11.63
C ILE A 47 9.04 11.38 12.74
N GLU A 48 8.11 12.12 13.35
CA GLU A 48 7.19 11.58 14.34
C GLU A 48 6.26 10.55 13.69
N ILE A 49 6.10 9.41 14.35
CA ILE A 49 5.27 8.32 13.87
C ILE A 49 3.84 8.59 14.31
N PRO A 50 2.85 8.53 13.39
CA PRO A 50 1.44 8.63 13.73
C PRO A 50 1.00 7.47 14.64
N ASP A 51 -0.10 7.65 15.37
CA ASP A 51 -0.72 6.58 16.14
C ASP A 51 -1.14 5.44 15.20
N THR A 52 -0.64 4.23 15.46
CA THR A 52 -0.93 3.05 14.63
C THR A 52 -2.41 2.65 14.64
N SER A 53 -3.18 3.11 15.64
CA SER A 53 -4.64 2.88 15.70
C SER A 53 -5.38 3.54 14.55
N ASP A 54 -4.86 4.67 14.04
CA ASP A 54 -5.45 5.45 12.95
C ASP A 54 -5.05 4.92 11.56
N PHE A 55 -4.15 3.93 11.50
CA PHE A 55 -3.71 3.36 10.23
C PHE A 55 -4.86 2.63 9.53
N ILE A 56 -4.93 2.75 8.22
CA ILE A 56 -5.97 2.14 7.39
C ILE A 56 -5.55 0.71 7.07
N LEU A 57 -6.32 -0.25 7.62
CA LEU A 57 -6.18 -1.68 7.35
C LEU A 57 -7.12 -2.08 6.21
N THR A 58 -6.58 -2.78 5.21
CA THR A 58 -7.36 -3.34 4.10
C THR A 58 -7.03 -4.82 3.94
N VAL A 59 -8.06 -5.65 3.85
CA VAL A 59 -7.95 -7.07 3.55
C VAL A 59 -8.68 -7.37 2.25
N LYS A 60 -7.98 -7.93 1.27
CA LYS A 60 -8.52 -8.29 -0.05
C LYS A 60 -8.36 -9.78 -0.28
N ASN A 61 -9.35 -10.40 -0.94
CA ASN A 61 -9.22 -11.77 -1.39
C ASN A 61 -8.39 -11.88 -2.68
N SER A 62 -8.16 -13.11 -3.17
CA SER A 62 -7.38 -13.35 -4.38
C SER A 62 -7.97 -12.75 -5.66
N LYS A 63 -9.24 -12.35 -5.65
CA LYS A 63 -9.91 -11.65 -6.75
C LYS A 63 -9.80 -10.12 -6.65
N GLY A 64 -9.14 -9.62 -5.61
CA GLY A 64 -9.04 -8.18 -5.34
C GLY A 64 -10.27 -7.59 -4.67
N THR A 65 -11.26 -8.41 -4.28
CA THR A 65 -12.43 -7.93 -3.53
C THR A 65 -12.04 -7.58 -2.11
N VAL A 66 -12.38 -6.37 -1.69
CA VAL A 66 -12.19 -5.92 -0.30
C VAL A 66 -13.17 -6.67 0.61
N VAL A 67 -12.63 -7.38 1.60
CA VAL A 67 -13.41 -8.08 2.63
C VAL A 67 -13.43 -7.32 3.95
N TYR A 68 -12.45 -6.46 4.18
CA TYR A 68 -12.41 -5.50 5.27
C TYR A 68 -11.63 -4.25 4.86
N GLU A 69 -12.10 -3.08 5.27
CA GLU A 69 -11.40 -1.80 5.18
C GLU A 69 -11.85 -0.88 6.31
N GLY A 70 -10.89 -0.30 7.02
CA GLY A 70 -11.17 0.63 8.12
C GLY A 70 -9.92 0.91 8.94
N GLU A 71 -10.06 1.77 9.96
CA GLU A 71 -8.98 2.05 10.89
C GLU A 71 -8.59 0.79 11.67
N PHE A 72 -7.30 0.61 11.88
CA PHE A 72 -6.78 -0.57 12.59
C PHE A 72 -7.35 -0.67 14.01
N GLY A 73 -7.47 0.45 14.70
CA GLY A 73 -8.03 0.51 16.05
C GLY A 73 -9.48 0.02 16.15
N ASP A 74 -10.24 0.13 15.08
CA ASP A 74 -11.63 -0.32 14.99
C ASP A 74 -11.77 -1.72 14.38
N SER A 75 -10.67 -2.34 13.94
CA SER A 75 -10.71 -3.65 13.31
C SER A 75 -11.03 -4.76 14.33
N PRO A 76 -11.75 -5.81 13.90
CA PRO A 76 -11.97 -6.97 14.75
C PRO A 76 -10.65 -7.64 15.14
N GLU A 77 -10.52 -8.05 16.40
CA GLU A 77 -9.36 -8.81 16.87
C GLU A 77 -9.18 -10.12 16.10
N ALA A 78 -10.27 -10.71 15.66
CA ALA A 78 -10.32 -11.94 14.88
C ALA A 78 -11.35 -11.82 13.76
N MET A 79 -10.92 -12.00 12.52
CA MET A 79 -11.79 -11.98 11.34
C MET A 79 -12.07 -13.40 10.87
N SER A 80 -13.36 -13.76 10.75
CA SER A 80 -13.77 -15.03 10.16
C SER A 80 -13.80 -14.90 8.63
N LEU A 81 -13.00 -15.68 7.93
CA LEU A 81 -12.82 -15.60 6.49
C LEU A 81 -12.94 -16.98 5.83
N LYS A 82 -13.48 -17.01 4.63
CA LYS A 82 -13.49 -18.23 3.81
C LYS A 82 -12.05 -18.67 3.50
N PRO A 83 -11.78 -19.98 3.42
CA PRO A 83 -10.46 -20.47 3.03
C PRO A 83 -10.03 -19.91 1.66
N GLY A 84 -8.80 -19.44 1.59
CA GLY A 84 -8.23 -18.84 0.38
C GLY A 84 -7.04 -17.95 0.66
N SER A 85 -6.52 -17.34 -0.39
CA SER A 85 -5.42 -16.37 -0.31
C SER A 85 -5.96 -14.96 -0.12
N TYR A 86 -5.31 -14.20 0.74
CA TYR A 86 -5.65 -12.82 1.06
C TYR A 86 -4.41 -11.94 1.04
N THR A 87 -4.61 -10.68 0.65
CA THR A 87 -3.62 -9.63 0.82
C THR A 87 -4.06 -8.75 1.98
N VAL A 88 -3.21 -8.63 2.99
CA VAL A 88 -3.39 -7.76 4.16
C VAL A 88 -2.45 -6.59 4.00
N SER A 89 -2.99 -5.39 3.85
CA SER A 89 -2.21 -4.15 3.72
C SER A 89 -2.62 -3.13 4.77
N ILE A 90 -1.67 -2.36 5.22
CA ILE A 90 -1.89 -1.25 6.16
C ILE A 90 -1.09 -0.04 5.71
N VAL A 91 -1.67 1.13 5.81
CA VAL A 91 -1.01 2.41 5.51
C VAL A 91 -1.36 3.44 6.56
N SER A 92 -0.42 4.33 6.89
CA SER A 92 -0.64 5.41 7.87
C SER A 92 -1.68 6.42 7.40
N GLU A 93 -1.69 6.69 6.09
CA GLU A 93 -2.62 7.59 5.42
C GLU A 93 -2.71 7.25 3.94
N GLU A 94 -3.74 7.73 3.27
CA GLU A 94 -3.80 7.67 1.81
C GLU A 94 -2.78 8.63 1.19
N PHE A 95 -2.04 8.15 0.19
CA PHE A 95 -1.05 8.93 -0.54
C PHE A 95 -1.26 8.77 -2.05
N SER A 96 -2.08 9.62 -2.63
CA SER A 96 -2.49 9.53 -4.04
C SER A 96 -1.76 10.51 -4.95
N ARG A 97 -1.10 11.52 -4.39
CA ARG A 97 -0.38 12.56 -5.11
C ARG A 97 0.80 13.09 -4.29
N PRO A 98 1.83 13.65 -4.93
CA PRO A 98 2.94 14.27 -4.23
C PRO A 98 2.48 15.36 -3.25
N ALA A 99 3.09 15.40 -2.07
CA ALA A 99 2.78 16.37 -1.03
C ALA A 99 3.99 16.67 -0.16
N PHE A 100 4.03 17.88 0.41
CA PHE A 100 5.03 18.24 1.41
C PHE A 100 4.67 17.65 2.78
N SER A 101 5.69 17.29 3.55
CA SER A 101 5.57 16.82 4.93
C SER A 101 4.58 15.65 5.11
N SER A 102 4.51 14.76 4.14
CA SER A 102 3.57 13.62 4.11
C SER A 102 4.29 12.28 3.96
N PRO A 103 5.10 11.85 4.94
CA PRO A 103 5.66 10.52 4.93
C PRO A 103 4.54 9.50 5.10
N GLN A 104 4.55 8.44 4.29
CA GLN A 104 3.59 7.35 4.38
C GLN A 104 4.30 6.11 4.91
N PHE A 105 3.72 5.48 5.94
CA PHE A 105 4.20 4.22 6.51
C PHE A 105 3.22 3.11 6.16
N GLY A 106 3.72 1.91 5.99
CA GLY A 106 2.86 0.77 5.70
C GLY A 106 3.60 -0.53 5.57
N ASP A 107 2.83 -1.59 5.41
CA ASP A 107 3.27 -2.95 5.12
C ASP A 107 2.19 -3.68 4.32
N GLU A 108 2.59 -4.68 3.57
CA GLU A 108 1.68 -5.55 2.83
C GLU A 108 2.18 -6.99 2.89
N GLN A 109 1.29 -7.92 3.25
CA GLN A 109 1.60 -9.34 3.33
C GLN A 109 0.50 -10.17 2.66
N CYS A 110 0.92 -11.22 1.94
CA CYS A 110 0.03 -12.23 1.41
C CYS A 110 -0.04 -13.41 2.37
N VAL A 111 -1.25 -13.86 2.69
CA VAL A 111 -1.50 -14.95 3.61
C VAL A 111 -2.49 -15.94 3.06
N VAL A 112 -2.44 -17.17 3.55
CA VAL A 112 -3.42 -18.23 3.20
C VAL A 112 -4.22 -18.55 4.46
N VAL A 113 -5.54 -18.38 4.36
CA VAL A 113 -6.49 -18.78 5.40
C VAL A 113 -6.98 -20.19 5.07
N THR A 114 -6.88 -21.10 6.03
CA THR A 114 -7.36 -22.47 5.93
C THR A 114 -8.52 -22.73 6.88
N SER A 115 -9.36 -23.71 6.57
CA SER A 115 -10.52 -24.07 7.40
C SER A 115 -10.09 -24.42 8.82
N ASP A 116 -10.85 -23.95 9.80
CA ASP A 116 -10.66 -24.24 11.23
C ASP A 116 -9.27 -23.85 11.79
N ALA A 117 -8.49 -23.04 11.06
CA ALA A 117 -7.17 -22.60 11.48
C ALA A 117 -7.12 -21.11 11.78
N VAL A 118 -6.18 -20.71 12.64
CA VAL A 118 -5.88 -19.32 12.96
C VAL A 118 -4.60 -18.92 12.23
N VAL A 119 -4.67 -17.84 11.47
CA VAL A 119 -3.51 -17.21 10.82
C VAL A 119 -3.23 -15.89 11.51
N ASN A 120 -2.02 -15.71 12.00
CA ASN A 120 -1.56 -14.47 12.63
C ASN A 120 -0.67 -13.72 11.64
N VAL A 121 -1.06 -12.49 11.31
CA VAL A 121 -0.27 -11.56 10.51
C VAL A 121 0.34 -10.53 11.43
N ARG A 122 1.66 -10.39 11.37
CA ARG A 122 2.41 -9.37 12.11
C ARG A 122 2.97 -8.37 11.11
N LEU A 123 2.44 -7.16 11.14
CA LEU A 123 2.81 -6.08 10.23
C LEU A 123 4.03 -5.33 10.75
N LEU A 124 4.97 -5.05 9.87
CA LEU A 124 6.16 -4.24 10.13
C LEU A 124 6.10 -3.01 9.23
N CYS A 125 5.46 -1.94 9.70
CA CYS A 125 5.32 -0.72 8.92
C CYS A 125 6.64 0.03 8.83
N THR A 126 7.06 0.32 7.60
CA THR A 126 8.20 1.16 7.27
C THR A 126 7.72 2.29 6.38
N GLN A 127 8.54 3.34 6.19
CA GLN A 127 8.22 4.37 5.22
C GLN A 127 8.19 3.76 3.82
N ILE A 128 7.09 3.92 3.10
CA ILE A 128 6.86 3.32 1.78
C ILE A 128 6.94 4.31 0.63
N ASN A 129 6.85 5.62 0.89
CA ASN A 129 7.12 6.66 -0.09
C ASN A 129 8.57 7.17 -0.02
N SER A 130 8.93 8.05 -0.93
CA SER A 130 10.25 8.65 -1.06
C SER A 130 10.17 10.13 -0.82
N GLY A 131 11.24 10.74 -0.29
CA GLY A 131 11.31 12.16 -0.03
C GLY A 131 12.45 12.85 -0.76
N ILE A 132 12.29 14.13 -1.03
CA ILE A 132 13.34 14.99 -1.56
C ILE A 132 13.31 16.35 -0.89
N ARG A 133 14.47 16.86 -0.55
CA ARG A 133 14.69 18.22 -0.05
C ARG A 133 15.79 18.90 -0.85
N LEU A 134 15.52 20.13 -1.30
CA LEU A 134 16.51 20.95 -1.99
C LEU A 134 17.18 21.90 -1.00
N LEU A 135 18.51 21.91 -1.02
CA LEU A 135 19.35 22.86 -0.30
C LEU A 135 19.90 23.86 -1.31
N ILE A 136 19.25 25.01 -1.42
CA ILE A 136 19.50 25.98 -2.49
C ILE A 136 20.49 27.05 -1.98
N ASP A 137 21.64 27.18 -2.67
CA ASP A 137 22.62 28.24 -2.38
C ASP A 137 22.02 29.61 -2.69
N SER A 138 22.29 30.59 -1.82
CA SER A 138 21.79 31.97 -1.97
C SER A 138 22.21 32.61 -3.30
N ARG A 139 23.38 32.27 -3.80
CA ARG A 139 23.88 32.75 -5.11
C ARG A 139 23.06 32.25 -6.30
N PHE A 140 22.39 31.11 -6.15
CA PHE A 140 21.47 30.61 -7.14
C PHE A 140 20.26 31.52 -7.30
N LEU A 141 19.74 32.05 -6.19
CA LEU A 141 18.65 33.02 -6.20
C LEU A 141 19.07 34.33 -6.88
N ASP A 142 20.32 34.78 -6.67
CA ASP A 142 20.87 36.00 -7.32
C ASP A 142 20.99 35.79 -8.85
N GLU A 143 21.41 34.62 -9.30
CA GLU A 143 21.56 34.30 -10.72
C GLU A 143 20.21 34.06 -11.42
N TYR A 144 19.27 33.43 -10.74
CA TYR A 144 17.96 33.09 -11.26
C TYR A 144 16.84 33.67 -10.40
N PRO A 145 16.69 35.00 -10.30
CA PRO A 145 15.73 35.63 -9.39
C PRO A 145 14.27 35.31 -9.73
N ASP A 146 13.97 35.05 -11.00
CA ASP A 146 12.63 34.72 -11.50
C ASP A 146 12.44 33.19 -11.68
N GLY A 147 13.38 32.39 -11.20
CA GLY A 147 13.35 30.95 -11.33
C GLY A 147 12.44 30.28 -10.28
N ALA A 148 12.01 29.07 -10.61
CA ALA A 148 11.33 28.16 -9.67
C ALA A 148 11.72 26.73 -10.00
N PHE A 149 11.73 25.87 -8.99
CA PHE A 149 11.92 24.46 -9.20
C PHE A 149 10.57 23.74 -9.30
N LEU A 150 10.50 22.79 -10.24
CA LEU A 150 9.41 21.86 -10.40
C LEU A 150 9.95 20.46 -10.21
N LEU A 151 9.37 19.73 -9.25
CA LEU A 151 9.60 18.30 -9.05
C LEU A 151 8.48 17.54 -9.76
N LYS A 152 8.84 16.70 -10.72
CA LYS A 152 7.87 15.99 -11.57
C LYS A 152 8.11 14.49 -11.55
N SER A 153 7.05 13.74 -11.26
CA SER A 153 7.00 12.28 -11.38
C SER A 153 5.82 11.84 -12.26
N SER A 154 5.72 10.55 -12.55
CA SER A 154 4.53 9.99 -13.23
C SER A 154 3.25 10.06 -12.39
N PHE A 155 3.35 10.26 -11.08
CA PHE A 155 2.23 10.36 -10.15
C PHE A 155 1.80 11.79 -9.85
N GLY A 156 2.50 12.78 -10.36
CA GLY A 156 2.20 14.18 -10.17
C GLY A 156 3.43 15.07 -10.04
N LYS A 157 3.20 16.32 -9.74
CA LYS A 157 4.23 17.35 -9.66
C LYS A 157 4.02 18.29 -8.47
N LEU A 158 5.13 18.85 -7.96
CA LEU A 158 5.14 19.89 -6.94
C LEU A 158 6.07 21.03 -7.37
N MET A 159 5.60 22.27 -7.16
CA MET A 159 6.48 23.44 -7.20
C MET A 159 7.27 23.52 -5.90
N TYR A 160 8.58 23.69 -6.02
CA TYR A 160 9.48 23.84 -4.89
C TYR A 160 10.06 25.25 -4.92
N SER A 161 9.54 26.14 -4.06
CA SER A 161 10.03 27.51 -3.99
C SER A 161 11.41 27.60 -3.35
N TYR A 162 12.16 28.68 -3.60
CA TYR A 162 13.48 28.87 -3.00
C TYR A 162 13.44 28.97 -1.47
N SER A 163 12.32 29.37 -0.89
CA SER A 163 12.13 29.46 0.56
C SER A 163 11.61 28.17 1.21
N GLU A 164 11.28 27.15 0.40
CA GLU A 164 10.75 25.89 0.91
C GLU A 164 11.82 25.11 1.69
N LYS A 165 11.48 24.62 2.86
CA LYS A 165 12.35 23.85 3.76
C LYS A 165 11.85 22.44 4.01
N ARG A 166 10.58 22.18 3.69
CA ARG A 166 9.95 20.89 3.94
C ARG A 166 10.44 19.84 2.95
N ILE A 167 10.34 18.59 3.36
CA ILE A 167 10.56 17.46 2.45
C ILE A 167 9.33 17.28 1.59
N ALA A 168 9.53 17.16 0.27
CA ALA A 168 8.50 16.78 -0.69
C ALA A 168 8.49 15.26 -0.82
N TYR A 169 7.32 14.65 -0.67
CA TYR A 169 7.15 13.20 -0.76
C TYR A 169 6.51 12.79 -2.09
N PHE A 170 6.99 11.68 -2.63
CA PHE A 170 6.56 11.11 -3.90
C PHE A 170 6.39 9.60 -3.77
N THR A 171 5.49 9.02 -4.55
CA THR A 171 5.50 7.58 -4.79
C THR A 171 6.83 7.18 -5.41
N PRO A 172 7.46 6.07 -4.98
CA PRO A 172 8.73 5.61 -5.55
C PRO A 172 8.69 5.51 -7.08
N GLY A 173 9.78 5.85 -7.71
CA GLY A 173 9.93 5.86 -9.16
C GLY A 173 10.76 7.03 -9.66
N ASN A 174 10.69 7.29 -10.96
CA ASN A 174 11.46 8.35 -11.58
C ASN A 174 10.96 9.75 -11.20
N LEU A 175 11.89 10.59 -10.76
CA LEU A 175 11.67 11.99 -10.41
C LEU A 175 12.60 12.87 -11.22
N SER A 176 12.05 13.91 -11.84
CA SER A 176 12.81 14.95 -12.54
C SER A 176 12.77 16.26 -11.76
N LEU A 177 13.93 16.88 -11.60
CA LEU A 177 14.07 18.24 -11.09
C LEU A 177 14.21 19.18 -12.30
N ILE A 178 13.29 20.11 -12.41
CA ILE A 178 13.19 21.06 -13.51
C ILE A 178 13.35 22.48 -12.96
N LEU A 179 14.23 23.27 -13.58
CA LEU A 179 14.29 24.70 -13.37
C LEU A 179 13.41 25.39 -14.40
N THR A 180 12.38 26.08 -13.93
CA THR A 180 11.57 26.98 -14.76
C THR A 180 12.07 28.39 -14.58
N ASN A 181 12.55 29.01 -15.65
CA ASN A 181 13.06 30.37 -15.62
C ASN A 181 12.60 31.15 -16.86
N LYS A 182 11.88 32.24 -16.67
CA LYS A 182 11.38 33.12 -17.74
C LYS A 182 10.63 32.35 -18.86
N GLY A 183 9.81 31.39 -18.47
CA GLY A 183 9.01 30.59 -19.37
C GLY A 183 9.77 29.46 -20.10
N THR A 184 11.02 29.21 -19.73
CA THR A 184 11.84 28.11 -20.26
C THR A 184 12.07 27.09 -19.16
N ASP A 185 11.86 25.82 -19.48
CA ASP A 185 12.07 24.69 -18.59
C ASP A 185 13.38 23.97 -18.93
N GLU A 186 14.21 23.75 -17.94
CA GLU A 186 15.45 23.00 -18.04
C GLU A 186 15.44 21.82 -17.06
N ILE A 187 15.62 20.60 -17.55
CA ILE A 187 15.75 19.42 -16.69
C ILE A 187 17.17 19.40 -16.15
N LEU A 188 17.31 19.63 -14.84
CA LEU A 188 18.60 19.62 -14.15
C LEU A 188 19.05 18.21 -13.81
N MET A 189 18.10 17.33 -13.48
CA MET A 189 18.38 15.98 -13.03
C MET A 189 17.14 15.09 -13.23
N THR A 190 17.39 13.81 -13.51
CA THR A 190 16.39 12.75 -13.38
C THR A 190 16.98 11.62 -12.56
N LYS A 191 16.28 11.18 -11.53
CA LYS A 191 16.71 10.09 -10.66
C LYS A 191 15.52 9.20 -10.31
N SER A 192 15.76 7.89 -10.22
CA SER A 192 14.81 6.95 -9.62
C SER A 192 14.98 6.97 -8.11
N LEU A 193 13.90 7.21 -7.38
CA LEU A 193 13.84 7.15 -5.93
C LEU A 193 13.19 5.83 -5.50
N GLU A 194 13.77 5.22 -4.48
CA GLU A 194 13.23 4.01 -3.86
C GLU A 194 12.45 4.33 -2.60
N ALA A 195 11.62 3.38 -2.15
CA ALA A 195 10.95 3.49 -0.87
C ALA A 195 11.97 3.71 0.27
N GLN A 196 11.60 4.53 1.27
CA GLN A 196 12.45 4.91 2.42
C GLN A 196 13.61 5.86 2.06
N GLU A 197 13.85 6.17 0.80
CA GLU A 197 14.90 7.11 0.40
C GLU A 197 14.46 8.54 0.68
N ILE A 198 15.31 9.30 1.38
CA ILE A 198 15.20 10.76 1.53
C ILE A 198 16.44 11.35 0.86
N LEU A 199 16.23 11.98 -0.29
CA LEU A 199 17.29 12.60 -1.06
C LEU A 199 17.44 14.08 -0.69
N GLU A 200 18.62 14.50 -0.26
CA GLU A 200 18.98 15.90 -0.13
C GLU A 200 19.85 16.32 -1.32
N LEU A 201 19.41 17.31 -2.07
CA LEU A 201 20.13 17.87 -3.19
C LEU A 201 20.64 19.26 -2.89
N LYS A 202 21.94 19.48 -3.03
CA LYS A 202 22.55 20.82 -3.00
C LYS A 202 22.48 21.42 -4.39
N ILE A 203 21.86 22.59 -4.48
CA ILE A 203 21.72 23.36 -5.72
C ILE A 203 22.63 24.57 -5.63
N ALA A 204 23.59 24.66 -6.54
CA ALA A 204 24.55 25.74 -6.60
C ALA A 204 24.79 26.20 -8.04
N VAL A 205 25.31 27.40 -8.23
CA VAL A 205 25.74 27.90 -9.55
C VAL A 205 27.08 27.29 -9.90
N ALA A 206 27.24 26.82 -11.14
CA ALA A 206 28.50 26.28 -11.64
C ALA A 206 29.62 27.32 -11.56
N GLY A 207 30.80 26.94 -11.05
CA GLY A 207 31.97 27.83 -10.93
C GLY A 207 32.11 28.54 -9.60
N SER A 208 31.28 28.24 -8.62
CA SER A 208 31.37 28.83 -7.28
C SER A 208 32.35 28.11 -6.32
N ASP A 209 32.98 27.02 -6.77
CA ASP A 209 34.05 26.33 -6.05
C ASP A 209 35.37 26.94 -6.48
N GLY A 210 35.66 28.11 -5.97
CA GLY A 210 36.86 28.80 -6.34
C GLY A 210 37.50 29.59 -5.22
N SER A 211 38.62 29.13 -4.77
CA SER A 211 39.67 29.81 -4.05
C SER A 211 39.59 29.71 -2.56
#